data_d02c3b8ad5ee0fced31976e33d119c64
#
_entry.id   d02c3b8ad5ee0fced31976e33d119c64
#
_cell.length_a   1.000
_cell.length_b   1.000
_cell.length_c   1.000
_cell.angle_alpha   90.00
_cell.angle_beta   90.00
_cell.angle_gamma   90.00
#
_symmetry.space_group_name_H-M   'P 1'
#
loop_
_entity.id
_entity.type
_entity.pdbx_description
1 polymer ?
#
loop_
_entity_poly.entity_id
_entity_poly.type
_entity_poly.pdbx_seq_one_letter_code
_entity_poly.pdbx_strand_id
1 'polypeptide(L)'
;MPRFVTCVGRLVASPSLRRAYFCDEALGFDVRPLNAFASPIARDVDPRAFADLAFLTGTAALRRVDFTGGADPASVPEACAFDVAATGVADALLYWWRLGYDEESVSTRPDLDGGGPLSHWRCAACVLRPGLSVSAGDTARLACAVRFGCLEVFSAEVLSSE
;
A
#
# COMPACT_ATOMS: atom_id res chain seq x y z
N MET A 1 9.43 -21.36 -14.18
CA MET A 1 9.04 -19.93 -14.33
C MET A 1 7.88 -19.64 -13.40
N PRO A 2 7.81 -18.46 -12.77
CA PRO A 2 6.64 -18.11 -11.99
C PRO A 2 5.40 -18.09 -12.87
N ARG A 3 4.30 -18.66 -12.40
CA ARG A 3 3.04 -18.69 -13.14
C ARG A 3 2.23 -17.42 -12.92
N PHE A 4 2.36 -16.82 -11.75
CA PHE A 4 1.67 -15.59 -11.42
C PHE A 4 2.46 -14.71 -10.46
N VAL A 5 2.18 -13.43 -10.49
CA VAL A 5 2.60 -12.44 -9.48
C VAL A 5 1.35 -11.85 -8.86
N THR A 6 1.33 -11.79 -7.54
CA THR A 6 0.27 -11.11 -6.81
C THR A 6 0.86 -9.90 -6.09
N CYS A 7 0.32 -8.73 -6.37
CA CYS A 7 0.52 -7.56 -5.54
C CYS A 7 -0.34 -7.72 -4.29
N VAL A 8 0.25 -7.64 -3.13
CA VAL A 8 -0.43 -7.75 -1.84
C VAL A 8 -0.10 -6.55 -0.98
N GLY A 9 -1.01 -6.12 -0.12
CA GLY A 9 -0.80 -4.94 0.69
C GLY A 9 -1.55 -4.93 2.01
N ARG A 10 -1.24 -3.91 2.82
CA ARG A 10 -1.86 -3.60 4.11
C ARG A 10 -2.01 -2.10 4.27
N LEU A 11 -3.07 -1.69 4.92
CA LEU A 11 -3.21 -0.31 5.36
C LEU A 11 -2.37 -0.09 6.62
N VAL A 12 -1.66 1.03 6.64
CA VAL A 12 -0.77 1.40 7.74
C VAL A 12 -1.06 2.83 8.22
N ALA A 13 -0.96 3.01 9.53
CA ALA A 13 -0.82 4.32 10.14
C ALA A 13 0.68 4.62 10.25
N SER A 14 1.11 5.76 9.76
CA SER A 14 2.47 6.28 9.92
C SER A 14 2.51 7.77 9.58
N PRO A 15 2.25 8.63 10.56
CA PRO A 15 2.36 10.08 10.36
C PRO A 15 3.72 10.52 9.83
N SER A 16 4.82 9.84 10.23
CA SER A 16 6.15 10.17 9.73
C SER A 16 6.34 9.78 8.25
N LEU A 17 5.79 8.63 7.82
CA LEU A 17 5.76 8.24 6.41
C LEU A 17 4.98 9.29 5.60
N ARG A 18 3.81 9.69 6.08
CA ARG A 18 3.01 10.72 5.41
C ARG A 18 3.78 12.04 5.28
N ARG A 19 4.45 12.50 6.35
CA ARG A 19 5.27 13.72 6.32
C ARG A 19 6.47 13.63 5.38
N ALA A 20 7.03 12.44 5.18
CA ALA A 20 8.12 12.24 4.22
C ALA A 20 7.70 12.49 2.76
N TYR A 21 6.39 12.41 2.47
CA TYR A 21 5.85 12.63 1.13
C TYR A 21 5.08 13.94 0.96
N PHE A 22 4.57 14.49 2.07
CA PHE A 22 3.80 15.72 2.08
C PHE A 22 4.34 16.64 3.15
N CYS A 23 4.73 17.83 2.73
CA CYS A 23 5.24 18.85 3.62
C CYS A 23 4.18 19.95 3.72
N ASP A 24 3.73 20.28 4.92
CA ASP A 24 2.77 21.33 5.16
C ASP A 24 3.46 22.70 5.40
N GLU A 25 4.67 22.67 5.95
CA GLU A 25 5.47 23.85 6.26
C GLU A 25 6.94 23.60 5.93
N ALA A 26 7.60 24.56 5.27
CA ALA A 26 9.03 24.56 5.05
C ALA A 26 9.60 25.98 5.32
N LEU A 27 10.59 26.05 6.19
CA LEU A 27 11.27 27.32 6.56
C LEU A 27 10.30 28.44 7.00
N GLY A 28 9.22 28.07 7.70
CA GLY A 28 8.19 29.02 8.14
C GLY A 28 7.14 29.38 7.10
N PHE A 29 7.19 28.79 5.91
CA PHE A 29 6.22 29.03 4.82
C PHE A 29 5.22 27.87 4.73
N ASP A 30 3.93 28.20 4.53
CA ASP A 30 2.90 27.24 4.18
C ASP A 30 3.12 26.71 2.77
N VAL A 31 3.57 25.45 2.67
CA VAL A 31 3.82 24.78 1.39
C VAL A 31 2.74 23.76 1.01
N ARG A 32 1.63 23.69 1.77
CA ARG A 32 0.49 22.79 1.46
C ARG A 32 -0.01 22.90 0.02
N PRO A 33 -0.06 24.09 -0.61
CA PRO A 33 -0.45 24.17 -2.02
C PRO A 33 0.45 23.37 -2.96
N LEU A 34 1.75 23.24 -2.65
CA LEU A 34 2.69 22.45 -3.45
C LEU A 34 2.40 20.96 -3.38
N ASN A 35 1.76 20.49 -2.32
CA ASN A 35 1.35 19.09 -2.22
C ASN A 35 0.33 18.68 -3.31
N ALA A 36 -0.36 19.61 -3.95
CA ALA A 36 -1.24 19.34 -5.09
C ALA A 36 -0.47 18.79 -6.30
N PHE A 37 0.82 19.09 -6.41
CA PHE A 37 1.71 18.61 -7.45
C PHE A 37 2.43 17.30 -7.06
N ALA A 38 2.30 16.86 -5.81
CA ALA A 38 2.85 15.58 -5.38
C ALA A 38 2.12 14.45 -6.10
N SER A 39 2.89 13.62 -6.80
CA SER A 39 2.33 12.49 -7.53
C SER A 39 1.70 11.49 -6.56
N PRO A 40 0.50 10.95 -6.83
CA PRO A 40 -0.09 9.85 -6.08
C PRO A 40 0.63 8.51 -6.33
N ILE A 41 1.69 8.52 -7.12
CA ILE A 41 2.43 7.32 -7.51
C ILE A 41 3.13 6.74 -6.28
N ALA A 42 3.00 5.44 -6.12
CA ALA A 42 3.70 4.69 -5.10
C ALA A 42 5.22 4.82 -5.23
N ARG A 43 5.89 4.89 -4.09
CA ARG A 43 7.35 5.02 -4.01
C ARG A 43 7.92 3.88 -3.19
N ASP A 44 9.14 3.48 -3.55
CA ASP A 44 9.91 2.54 -2.77
C ASP A 44 10.16 3.07 -1.36
N VAL A 45 9.86 2.25 -0.37
CA VAL A 45 10.08 2.58 1.04
C VAL A 45 10.78 1.44 1.76
N ASP A 46 11.59 1.79 2.73
CA ASP A 46 11.99 0.87 3.79
C ASP A 46 11.09 1.15 5.00
N PRO A 47 10.11 0.28 5.30
CA PRO A 47 9.17 0.54 6.39
C PRO A 47 9.85 0.58 7.77
N ARG A 48 11.04 -0.01 7.91
CA ARG A 48 11.83 0.04 9.15
C ARG A 48 12.39 1.44 9.46
N ALA A 49 12.42 2.33 8.47
CA ALA A 49 12.80 3.72 8.67
C ALA A 49 11.73 4.54 9.41
N PHE A 50 10.54 3.98 9.62
CA PHE A 50 9.40 4.67 10.22
C PHE A 50 9.01 3.99 11.53
N ALA A 51 9.53 4.50 12.66
CA ALA A 51 9.30 3.92 13.98
C ALA A 51 7.83 3.98 14.45
N ASP A 52 7.02 4.86 13.85
CA ASP A 52 5.59 5.04 14.13
C ASP A 52 4.69 4.20 13.19
N LEU A 53 5.27 3.33 12.36
CA LEU A 53 4.51 2.51 11.43
C LEU A 53 3.75 1.42 12.17
N ALA A 54 2.43 1.43 12.03
CA ALA A 54 1.54 0.44 12.60
C ALA A 54 0.60 -0.13 11.54
N PHE A 55 0.42 -1.44 11.53
CA PHE A 55 -0.52 -2.11 10.63
C PHE A 55 -1.94 -2.00 11.18
N LEU A 56 -2.86 -1.49 10.36
CA LEU A 56 -4.28 -1.37 10.71
C LEU A 56 -5.12 -2.54 10.17
N THR A 57 -4.60 -3.25 9.16
CA THR A 57 -5.35 -4.34 8.52
C THR A 57 -4.53 -5.61 8.40
N GLY A 58 -5.20 -6.72 8.11
CA GLY A 58 -4.58 -7.91 7.56
C GLY A 58 -4.01 -7.66 6.15
N THR A 59 -3.39 -8.67 5.57
CA THR A 59 -2.88 -8.63 4.19
C THR A 59 -4.01 -8.94 3.21
N ALA A 60 -4.20 -8.10 2.19
CA ALA A 60 -5.14 -8.33 1.11
C ALA A 60 -4.41 -8.42 -0.24
N ALA A 61 -4.98 -9.19 -1.17
CA ALA A 61 -4.55 -9.19 -2.56
C ALA A 61 -5.07 -7.94 -3.26
N LEU A 62 -4.18 -7.20 -3.91
CA LEU A 62 -4.51 -5.97 -4.65
C LEU A 62 -4.68 -6.26 -6.13
N ARG A 63 -3.79 -7.07 -6.67
CA ARG A 63 -3.75 -7.43 -8.07
C ARG A 63 -3.04 -8.76 -8.27
N ARG A 64 -3.57 -9.59 -9.16
CA ARG A 64 -2.90 -10.79 -9.63
C ARG A 64 -2.65 -10.68 -11.11
N VAL A 65 -1.41 -10.93 -11.52
CA VAL A 65 -0.99 -11.02 -12.92
C VAL A 65 -0.63 -12.47 -13.20
N ASP A 66 -1.32 -13.07 -14.18
CA ASP A 66 -1.06 -14.43 -14.63
C ASP A 66 -0.24 -14.36 -15.93
N PHE A 67 0.93 -14.99 -15.94
CA PHE A 67 1.81 -15.01 -17.11
C PHE A 67 1.46 -16.13 -18.11
N THR A 68 0.46 -16.97 -17.79
CA THR A 68 0.07 -18.08 -18.64
C THR A 68 -1.05 -17.73 -19.64
N GLY A 69 -1.73 -16.62 -19.46
CA GLY A 69 -2.94 -16.30 -20.18
C GLY A 69 -3.13 -14.85 -20.60
N GLY A 70 -2.62 -14.42 -21.71
CA GLY A 70 -3.12 -13.25 -22.43
C GLY A 70 -2.83 -11.88 -21.80
N ALA A 71 -3.27 -10.80 -22.50
CA ALA A 71 -3.05 -9.43 -22.07
C ALA A 71 -3.79 -9.12 -20.76
N ASP A 72 -3.03 -8.67 -19.76
CA ASP A 72 -3.58 -8.15 -18.51
C ASP A 72 -4.21 -6.77 -18.77
N PRO A 73 -5.50 -6.56 -18.49
CA PRO A 73 -6.12 -5.25 -18.54
C PRO A 73 -5.68 -4.38 -17.34
N ALA A 74 -4.38 -4.22 -17.17
CA ALA A 74 -3.74 -3.61 -15.99
C ALA A 74 -4.21 -2.19 -15.65
N SER A 75 -4.95 -1.55 -16.56
CA SER A 75 -5.39 -0.15 -16.41
C SER A 75 -6.77 0.02 -15.76
N VAL A 76 -7.50 -1.06 -15.51
CA VAL A 76 -8.84 -0.97 -14.91
C VAL A 76 -8.71 -1.04 -13.40
N PRO A 77 -9.27 -0.05 -12.66
CA PRO A 77 -9.28 -0.10 -11.21
C PRO A 77 -10.06 -1.32 -10.70
N GLU A 78 -9.44 -2.05 -9.76
CA GLU A 78 -10.10 -3.15 -9.04
C GLU A 78 -10.36 -2.74 -7.60
N ALA A 79 -11.52 -3.13 -7.07
CA ALA A 79 -11.85 -2.90 -5.68
C ALA A 79 -11.18 -3.97 -4.81
N CYS A 80 -10.39 -3.53 -3.85
CA CYS A 80 -9.72 -4.37 -2.87
C CYS A 80 -10.33 -4.10 -1.50
N ALA A 81 -10.69 -5.16 -0.76
CA ALA A 81 -11.24 -5.06 0.58
C ALA A 81 -10.20 -5.46 1.63
N PHE A 82 -10.19 -4.74 2.74
CA PHE A 82 -9.30 -4.95 3.87
C PHE A 82 -10.12 -5.02 5.16
N ASP A 83 -10.00 -6.12 5.88
CA ASP A 83 -10.56 -6.24 7.21
C ASP A 83 -9.72 -5.42 8.19
N VAL A 84 -10.34 -4.47 8.86
CA VAL A 84 -9.67 -3.56 9.79
C VAL A 84 -9.52 -4.25 11.14
N ALA A 85 -8.27 -4.44 11.55
CA ALA A 85 -7.92 -5.09 12.81
C ALA A 85 -7.66 -4.08 13.96
N ALA A 86 -7.34 -2.83 13.63
CA ALA A 86 -7.03 -1.80 14.62
C ALA A 86 -7.61 -0.44 14.20
N THR A 87 -8.12 0.29 15.18
CA THR A 87 -8.64 1.65 14.98
C THR A 87 -7.50 2.64 14.76
N GLY A 88 -7.65 3.56 13.81
CA GLY A 88 -6.67 4.59 13.53
C GLY A 88 -6.95 5.36 12.25
N VAL A 89 -5.95 6.11 11.80
CA VAL A 89 -5.96 6.77 10.50
C VAL A 89 -4.98 6.02 9.59
N ALA A 90 -5.48 5.44 8.52
CA ALA A 90 -4.63 4.86 7.48
C ALA A 90 -4.00 5.99 6.67
N ASP A 91 -2.70 6.17 6.82
CA ASP A 91 -1.92 7.18 6.12
C ASP A 91 -1.43 6.68 4.76
N ALA A 92 -1.25 5.36 4.62
CA ALA A 92 -0.75 4.76 3.39
C ALA A 92 -1.23 3.31 3.19
N LEU A 93 -1.24 2.90 1.93
CA LEU A 93 -1.24 1.51 1.51
C LEU A 93 0.22 1.09 1.30
N LEU A 94 0.73 0.22 2.17
CA LEU A 94 2.03 -0.43 2.01
C LEU A 94 1.83 -1.72 1.23
N TYR A 95 2.58 -1.94 0.14
CA TYR A 95 2.42 -3.13 -0.68
C TYR A 95 3.75 -3.71 -1.16
N TRP A 96 3.71 -4.99 -1.50
CA TRP A 96 4.83 -5.79 -1.98
C TRP A 96 4.34 -6.87 -2.94
N TRP A 97 5.28 -7.63 -3.51
CA TRP A 97 4.98 -8.68 -4.48
C TRP A 97 5.10 -10.08 -3.86
N ARG A 98 4.25 -10.97 -4.34
CA ARG A 98 4.31 -12.39 -4.06
C ARG A 98 4.34 -13.13 -5.39
N LEU A 99 5.43 -13.86 -5.64
CA LEU A 99 5.61 -14.69 -6.81
C LEU A 99 5.15 -16.11 -6.50
N GLY A 100 4.25 -16.65 -7.30
CA GLY A 100 3.77 -18.02 -7.19
C GLY A 100 4.44 -18.94 -8.20
N TYR A 101 4.98 -20.02 -7.67
CA TYR A 101 5.46 -21.18 -8.43
C TYR A 101 4.53 -22.31 -8.03
N ASP A 102 4.16 -23.23 -8.83
CA ASP A 102 3.28 -24.36 -8.54
C ASP A 102 2.74 -24.46 -7.09
N GLU A 103 3.47 -25.10 -6.17
CA GLU A 103 3.12 -25.24 -4.76
C GLU A 103 3.90 -24.27 -3.85
N GLU A 104 4.87 -23.51 -4.37
CA GLU A 104 5.72 -22.61 -3.60
C GLU A 104 5.44 -21.15 -3.93
N SER A 105 5.75 -20.27 -2.99
CA SER A 105 5.70 -18.84 -3.23
C SER A 105 6.88 -18.12 -2.58
N VAL A 106 7.42 -17.15 -3.30
CA VAL A 106 8.43 -16.22 -2.79
C VAL A 106 7.76 -14.87 -2.57
N SER A 107 7.97 -14.29 -1.40
CA SER A 107 7.41 -12.98 -1.04
C SER A 107 8.53 -11.96 -0.89
N THR A 108 8.30 -10.76 -1.44
CA THR A 108 9.16 -9.59 -1.20
C THR A 108 8.72 -8.81 0.04
N ARG A 109 7.88 -9.42 0.89
CA ARG A 109 7.40 -8.84 2.15
C ARG A 109 8.59 -8.35 2.98
N PRO A 110 8.55 -7.10 3.44
CA PRO A 110 9.57 -6.63 4.38
C PRO A 110 9.47 -7.42 5.68
N ASP A 111 10.60 -7.90 6.17
CA ASP A 111 10.68 -8.47 7.51
C ASP A 111 10.73 -7.30 8.51
N LEU A 112 9.62 -7.05 9.16
CA LEU A 112 9.51 -6.00 10.18
C LEU A 112 9.87 -6.50 11.57
N ASP A 113 9.95 -7.82 11.75
CA ASP A 113 10.20 -8.46 13.04
C ASP A 113 11.70 -8.65 13.32
N GLY A 114 12.54 -8.20 12.41
CA GLY A 114 13.96 -7.91 12.68
C GLY A 114 14.94 -9.08 12.62
N GLY A 115 14.60 -10.20 12.01
CA GLY A 115 15.45 -11.40 12.02
C GLY A 115 15.83 -11.99 10.67
N GLY A 116 15.17 -11.62 9.61
CA GLY A 116 15.35 -12.21 8.30
C GLY A 116 16.46 -11.55 7.46
N PRO A 117 16.98 -12.27 6.44
CA PRO A 117 17.91 -11.67 5.50
C PRO A 117 17.26 -10.47 4.84
N LEU A 118 18.02 -9.38 4.72
CA LEU A 118 17.59 -8.18 4.00
C LEU A 118 17.15 -8.58 2.60
N SER A 119 15.85 -8.56 2.34
CA SER A 119 15.36 -8.71 0.98
C SER A 119 15.91 -7.55 0.16
N HIS A 120 16.54 -7.84 -0.98
CA HIS A 120 16.94 -6.81 -1.95
C HIS A 120 15.73 -6.09 -2.57
N TRP A 121 14.55 -6.66 -2.34
CA TRP A 121 13.29 -6.13 -2.83
C TRP A 121 12.71 -5.19 -1.78
N ARG A 122 12.49 -3.96 -2.18
CA ARG A 122 11.80 -2.98 -1.35
C ARG A 122 10.30 -3.19 -1.46
N CYS A 123 9.57 -2.79 -0.44
CA CYS A 123 8.16 -2.57 -0.58
C CYS A 123 7.91 -1.16 -1.10
N ALA A 124 6.68 -0.89 -1.50
CA ALA A 124 6.28 0.43 -1.93
C ALA A 124 5.09 0.92 -1.09
N ALA A 125 4.96 2.22 -0.97
CA ALA A 125 3.85 2.87 -0.29
C ALA A 125 3.12 3.84 -1.22
N CYS A 126 1.80 3.76 -1.20
CA CYS A 126 0.91 4.76 -1.78
C CYS A 126 0.26 5.54 -0.65
N VAL A 127 0.62 6.81 -0.50
CA VAL A 127 0.11 7.65 0.59
C VAL A 127 -1.31 8.10 0.27
N LEU A 128 -2.23 7.90 1.24
CA LEU A 128 -3.64 8.24 1.09
C LEU A 128 -3.87 9.73 1.33
N ARG A 129 -4.71 10.35 0.51
CA ARG A 129 -5.10 11.76 0.63
C ARG A 129 -6.61 11.95 0.38
N PRO A 130 -7.34 12.35 1.41
CA PRO A 130 -6.94 12.41 2.83
C PRO A 130 -6.61 11.05 3.39
N GLY A 131 -6.02 10.99 4.60
CA GLY A 131 -5.91 9.74 5.35
C GLY A 131 -7.29 9.16 5.63
N LEU A 132 -7.40 7.85 5.69
CA LEU A 132 -8.67 7.15 5.87
C LEU A 132 -8.85 6.77 7.34
N SER A 133 -9.84 7.38 8.02
CA SER A 133 -10.20 7.00 9.38
C SER A 133 -10.92 5.65 9.37
N VAL A 134 -10.45 4.71 10.17
CA VAL A 134 -10.99 3.33 10.25
C VAL A 134 -11.13 2.90 11.71
N SER A 135 -12.10 2.03 11.98
CA SER A 135 -12.30 1.40 13.30
C SER A 135 -12.11 -0.11 13.19
N ALA A 136 -11.63 -0.73 14.26
CA ALA A 136 -11.51 -2.18 14.30
C ALA A 136 -12.88 -2.84 14.07
N GLY A 137 -12.94 -3.81 13.17
CA GLY A 137 -14.17 -4.45 12.72
C GLY A 137 -14.76 -3.89 11.42
N ASP A 138 -14.33 -2.69 10.99
CA ASP A 138 -14.73 -2.13 9.70
C ASP A 138 -14.12 -2.91 8.53
N THR A 139 -14.67 -2.68 7.34
CA THR A 139 -14.05 -3.06 6.07
C THR A 139 -13.66 -1.81 5.30
N ALA A 140 -12.37 -1.63 5.03
CA ALA A 140 -11.89 -0.58 4.14
C ALA A 140 -11.85 -1.10 2.70
N ARG A 141 -12.40 -0.34 1.76
CA ARG A 141 -12.34 -0.62 0.32
C ARG A 141 -11.50 0.41 -0.40
N LEU A 142 -10.58 -0.06 -1.21
CA LEU A 142 -9.76 0.79 -2.07
C LEU A 142 -9.93 0.35 -3.53
N ALA A 143 -10.14 1.31 -4.42
CA ALA A 143 -10.05 1.07 -5.86
C ALA A 143 -8.62 1.33 -6.31
N CYS A 144 -7.95 0.29 -6.79
CA CYS A 144 -6.54 0.32 -7.18
C CYS A 144 -6.37 -0.10 -8.64
N ALA A 145 -5.42 0.52 -9.34
CA ALA A 145 -4.96 0.05 -10.64
C ALA A 145 -3.44 0.15 -10.74
N VAL A 146 -2.86 -0.64 -11.64
CA VAL A 146 -1.44 -0.53 -11.96
C VAL A 146 -1.30 0.30 -13.24
N ARG A 147 -0.61 1.43 -13.15
CA ARG A 147 -0.28 2.29 -14.30
C ARG A 147 1.22 2.52 -14.35
N PHE A 148 1.81 2.34 -15.53
CA PHE A 148 3.25 2.50 -15.74
C PHE A 148 4.12 1.72 -14.75
N GLY A 149 3.66 0.53 -14.34
CA GLY A 149 4.35 -0.31 -13.37
C GLY A 149 4.19 0.09 -11.90
N CYS A 150 3.42 1.14 -11.60
CA CYS A 150 3.15 1.61 -10.26
C CYS A 150 1.68 1.39 -9.89
N LEU A 151 1.43 1.06 -8.60
CA LEU A 151 0.08 1.00 -8.07
C LEU A 151 -0.41 2.42 -7.75
N GLU A 152 -1.61 2.72 -8.20
CA GLU A 152 -2.34 3.96 -7.89
C GLU A 152 -3.62 3.62 -7.13
N VAL A 153 -3.95 4.41 -6.11
CA VAL A 153 -5.23 4.37 -5.39
C VAL A 153 -6.10 5.50 -5.89
N PHE A 154 -7.27 5.15 -6.44
CA PHE A 154 -8.23 6.10 -7.04
C PHE A 154 -9.29 6.55 -6.05
N SER A 155 -9.73 5.65 -5.19
CA SER A 155 -10.70 5.95 -4.14
C SER A 155 -10.49 5.05 -2.94
N ALA A 156 -10.92 5.53 -1.78
CA ALA A 156 -10.93 4.79 -0.54
C ALA A 156 -12.23 5.09 0.21
N GLU A 157 -12.88 4.07 0.72
CA GLU A 157 -14.12 4.17 1.51
C GLU A 157 -14.09 3.20 2.69
N VAL A 158 -14.87 3.49 3.71
CA VAL A 158 -15.03 2.62 4.87
C VAL A 158 -16.49 2.13 4.92
N LEU A 159 -16.65 0.83 5.06
CA LEU A 159 -17.92 0.19 5.33
C LEU A 159 -17.92 -0.21 6.80
N SER A 160 -18.74 0.48 7.60
CA SER A 160 -18.88 0.18 9.01
C SER A 160 -19.63 -1.13 9.19
N SER A 161 -19.15 -1.98 10.09
CA SER A 161 -19.91 -3.13 10.58
C SER A 161 -21.09 -2.61 11.42
N GLU A 162 -22.32 -2.91 11.00
CA GLU A 162 -23.52 -2.65 11.83
C GLU A 162 -23.57 -3.51 13.10
#